data_456dd29abdecf99548f43c58d1d3e716
#
_entry.id   456dd29abdecf99548f43c58d1d3e716
#
_cell.length_a   1.000
_cell.length_b   1.000
_cell.length_c   1.000
_cell.angle_alpha   90.00
_cell.angle_beta   90.00
_cell.angle_gamma   90.00
#
_symmetry.space_group_name_H-M   'P 1'
#
loop_
_entity.id
_entity.type
_entity.pdbx_description
1 polymer ?
#
loop_
_entity_poly.entity_id
_entity_poly.type
_entity_poly.pdbx_seq_one_letter_code
_entity_poly.pdbx_strand_id
1 'polypeptide(L)'
;PKEQVREILQLSDIIIVNMTQRLKTIDNFMKLREENDFFKKNNILLNLGRYDKYSKYNVKNVTRYMREKKEVHAIPYNTLFFESCSEGKVAEFFLRLRRVEPDDRNAVFVEETARLAKDLIYKMQELQLKL
;
A
#
# COMPACT_ATOMS: atom_id res chain seq x y z
N PRO A 1 13.59 -9.84 10.73
CA PRO A 1 14.32 -8.63 10.31
C PRO A 1 15.51 -8.38 11.21
N LYS A 2 16.52 -7.69 10.70
CA LYS A 2 17.67 -7.28 11.48
C LYS A 2 17.20 -6.38 12.63
N GLU A 3 17.90 -6.40 13.75
CA GLU A 3 17.54 -5.68 14.97
C GLU A 3 17.29 -4.18 14.71
N GLN A 4 18.13 -3.54 13.90
CA GLN A 4 17.98 -2.12 13.56
C GLN A 4 16.67 -1.84 12.82
N VAL A 5 16.29 -2.69 11.86
CA VAL A 5 15.03 -2.56 11.12
C VAL A 5 13.85 -2.76 12.06
N ARG A 6 13.96 -3.74 12.96
CA ARG A 6 12.92 -4.02 13.96
C ARG A 6 12.69 -2.81 14.87
N GLU A 7 13.75 -2.17 15.34
CA GLU A 7 13.66 -0.97 16.17
C GLU A 7 12.94 0.17 15.43
N ILE A 8 13.30 0.39 14.16
CA ILE A 8 12.65 1.41 13.32
C ILE A 8 11.16 1.12 13.20
N LEU A 9 10.78 -0.12 12.93
CA LEU A 9 9.39 -0.51 12.81
C LEU A 9 8.62 -0.35 14.11
N GLN A 10 9.24 -0.69 15.24
CA GLN A 10 8.62 -0.52 16.56
C GLN A 10 8.36 0.96 16.90
N LEU A 11 9.26 1.85 16.47
CA LEU A 11 9.15 3.29 16.72
C LEU A 11 8.25 4.00 15.70
N SER A 12 7.88 3.34 14.62
CA SER A 12 7.05 3.94 13.57
C SER A 12 5.60 4.08 14.02
N ASP A 13 5.02 5.24 13.79
CA ASP A 13 3.61 5.49 14.10
C ASP A 13 2.70 4.81 13.09
N ILE A 14 3.09 4.79 11.81
CA ILE A 14 2.37 4.13 10.73
C ILE A 14 3.37 3.32 9.90
N ILE A 15 2.97 2.11 9.53
CA ILE A 15 3.78 1.23 8.68
C ILE A 15 2.99 0.91 7.41
N ILE A 16 3.59 1.17 6.26
CA ILE A 16 3.04 0.75 4.98
C ILE A 16 3.79 -0.49 4.53
N VAL A 17 3.05 -1.59 4.35
CA VAL A 17 3.61 -2.85 3.89
C VAL A 17 3.28 -3.02 2.41
N ASN A 18 4.29 -3.00 1.58
CA ASN A 18 4.13 -3.16 0.15
C ASN A 18 4.51 -4.60 -0.24
N MET A 19 3.52 -5.36 -0.67
CA MET A 19 3.68 -6.76 -1.06
C MET A 19 3.57 -6.90 -2.58
N THR A 20 4.12 -7.98 -3.10
CA THR A 20 3.89 -8.40 -4.48
C THR A 20 2.85 -9.52 -4.53
N GLN A 21 2.31 -9.80 -5.71
CA GLN A 21 1.34 -10.88 -5.91
C GLN A 21 2.02 -12.25 -6.07
N ARG A 22 3.06 -12.47 -5.29
CA ARG A 22 3.76 -13.76 -5.22
C ARG A 22 3.45 -14.40 -3.88
N LEU A 23 3.05 -15.65 -3.90
CA LEU A 23 2.71 -16.38 -2.69
C LEU A 23 3.84 -16.32 -1.65
N LYS A 24 5.09 -16.43 -2.12
CA LYS A 24 6.25 -16.35 -1.24
C LYS A 24 6.33 -15.05 -0.45
N THR A 25 6.09 -13.90 -1.10
CA THR A 25 6.13 -12.60 -0.40
C THR A 25 4.98 -12.45 0.58
N ILE A 26 3.81 -12.95 0.21
CA ILE A 26 2.63 -12.93 1.08
C ILE A 26 2.87 -13.82 2.31
N ASP A 27 3.39 -15.03 2.11
CA ASP A 27 3.71 -15.95 3.21
C ASP A 27 4.79 -15.36 4.13
N ASN A 28 5.80 -14.71 3.57
CA ASN A 28 6.84 -14.06 4.36
C ASN A 28 6.26 -12.97 5.25
N PHE A 29 5.35 -12.15 4.73
CA PHE A 29 4.70 -11.13 5.55
C PHE A 29 3.81 -11.76 6.63
N MET A 30 3.05 -12.80 6.30
CA MET A 30 2.22 -13.49 7.29
C MET A 30 3.06 -14.01 8.45
N LYS A 31 4.23 -14.58 8.16
CA LYS A 31 5.17 -15.06 9.16
C LYS A 31 5.69 -13.91 10.03
N LEU A 32 6.10 -12.81 9.42
CA LEU A 32 6.58 -11.62 10.15
C LEU A 32 5.48 -11.06 11.05
N ARG A 33 4.23 -11.03 10.58
CA ARG A 33 3.08 -10.58 11.36
C ARG A 33 2.86 -11.44 12.60
N GLU A 34 2.99 -12.75 12.48
CA GLU A 34 2.85 -13.67 13.62
C GLU A 34 4.00 -13.51 14.64
N GLU A 35 5.20 -13.22 14.17
CA GLU A 35 6.38 -13.11 15.01
C GLU A 35 6.56 -11.73 15.66
N ASN A 36 5.85 -10.70 15.17
CA ASN A 36 6.06 -9.31 15.60
C ASN A 36 4.74 -8.59 15.86
N ASP A 37 4.49 -8.22 17.10
CA ASP A 37 3.24 -7.58 17.52
C ASP A 37 3.01 -6.20 16.90
N PHE A 38 4.08 -5.49 16.51
CA PHE A 38 3.92 -4.18 15.89
C PHE A 38 3.20 -4.24 14.53
N PHE A 39 3.16 -5.41 13.87
CA PHE A 39 2.37 -5.60 12.64
C PHE A 39 0.89 -5.87 12.92
N LYS A 40 0.51 -6.11 14.18
CA LYS A 40 -0.88 -6.36 14.57
C LYS A 40 -1.62 -5.08 14.99
N LYS A 41 -0.92 -3.96 15.05
CA LYS A 41 -1.49 -2.67 15.42
C LYS A 41 -2.40 -2.13 14.31
N ASN A 42 -3.29 -1.23 14.68
CA ASN A 42 -4.26 -0.65 13.74
C ASN A 42 -3.67 0.44 12.83
N ASN A 43 -2.37 0.65 12.89
CA ASN A 43 -1.65 1.64 12.10
C ASN A 43 -0.87 1.04 10.92
N ILE A 44 -1.28 -0.14 10.47
CA ILE A 44 -0.66 -0.84 9.34
C ILE A 44 -1.52 -0.63 8.10
N LEU A 45 -0.90 -0.21 7.01
CA LEU A 45 -1.53 -0.13 5.70
C LEU A 45 -0.92 -1.20 4.79
N LEU A 46 -1.77 -1.99 4.14
CA LEU A 46 -1.34 -3.06 3.26
C LEU A 46 -1.58 -2.68 1.81
N ASN A 47 -0.59 -2.90 0.96
CA ASN A 47 -0.68 -2.62 -0.46
C ASN A 47 -0.08 -3.75 -1.28
N LEU A 48 -0.77 -4.10 -2.37
CA LEU A 48 -0.21 -4.95 -3.41
C LEU A 48 0.34 -4.03 -4.50
N GLY A 49 1.67 -3.92 -4.58
CA GLY A 49 2.33 -3.08 -5.57
C GLY A 49 2.37 -3.73 -6.94
N ARG A 50 2.43 -2.92 -7.99
CA ARG A 50 2.40 -3.38 -9.38
C ARG A 50 1.23 -4.33 -9.63
N TYR A 51 0.08 -3.96 -9.13
CA TYR A 51 -1.08 -4.84 -9.09
C TYR A 51 -1.58 -5.20 -10.49
N ASP A 52 -1.76 -6.51 -10.71
CA ASP A 52 -2.37 -7.07 -11.91
C ASP A 52 -3.70 -7.72 -11.52
N LYS A 53 -4.80 -7.12 -11.98
CA LYS A 53 -6.15 -7.59 -11.66
C LYS A 53 -6.47 -8.96 -12.23
N TYR A 54 -5.69 -9.42 -13.21
CA TYR A 54 -5.89 -10.72 -13.85
C TYR A 54 -5.17 -11.87 -13.13
N SER A 55 -4.32 -11.55 -12.16
CA SER A 55 -3.69 -12.58 -11.34
C SER A 55 -4.72 -13.30 -10.46
N LYS A 56 -4.52 -14.60 -10.25
CA LYS A 56 -5.32 -15.33 -9.27
C LYS A 56 -5.05 -14.85 -7.83
N TYR A 57 -3.93 -14.18 -7.61
CA TYR A 57 -3.60 -13.55 -6.33
C TYR A 57 -4.10 -12.11 -6.29
N ASN A 58 -5.39 -11.92 -6.59
CA ASN A 58 -6.06 -10.63 -6.55
C ASN A 58 -6.40 -10.21 -5.11
N VAL A 59 -6.88 -8.98 -4.93
CA VAL A 59 -7.21 -8.43 -3.60
C VAL A 59 -8.12 -9.37 -2.82
N LYS A 60 -9.18 -9.86 -3.43
CA LYS A 60 -10.16 -10.73 -2.77
C LYS A 60 -9.50 -12.02 -2.26
N ASN A 61 -8.73 -12.67 -3.12
CA ASN A 61 -8.10 -13.95 -2.78
C ASN A 61 -6.98 -13.77 -1.77
N VAL A 62 -6.17 -12.71 -1.91
CA VAL A 62 -5.09 -12.42 -0.95
C VAL A 62 -5.66 -12.06 0.41
N THR A 63 -6.68 -11.23 0.47
CA THR A 63 -7.36 -10.85 1.72
C THR A 63 -7.87 -12.09 2.44
N ARG A 64 -8.51 -13.00 1.71
CA ARG A 64 -9.03 -14.24 2.25
C ARG A 64 -7.90 -15.16 2.74
N TYR A 65 -6.87 -15.31 1.93
CA TYR A 65 -5.72 -16.17 2.25
C TYR A 65 -5.01 -15.70 3.52
N MET A 66 -4.82 -14.38 3.67
CA MET A 66 -4.18 -13.81 4.84
C MET A 66 -5.10 -13.72 6.06
N ARG A 67 -6.40 -13.97 5.89
CA ARG A 67 -7.42 -13.74 6.93
C ARG A 67 -7.36 -12.31 7.45
N GLU A 68 -7.19 -11.35 6.51
CA GLU A 68 -7.00 -9.95 6.87
C GLU A 68 -8.34 -9.23 6.98
N LYS A 69 -8.53 -8.46 8.05
CA LYS A 69 -9.73 -7.65 8.26
C LYS A 69 -9.58 -6.23 7.76
N LYS A 70 -8.33 -5.78 7.61
CA LYS A 70 -8.04 -4.43 7.08
C LYS A 70 -8.16 -4.44 5.56
N GLU A 71 -8.41 -3.26 4.99
CA GLU A 71 -8.41 -3.11 3.54
C GLU A 71 -7.01 -3.39 2.98
N VAL A 72 -6.96 -4.18 1.91
CA VAL A 72 -5.74 -4.39 1.14
C VAL A 72 -5.82 -3.50 -0.09
N HIS A 73 -4.95 -2.51 -0.17
CA HIS A 73 -4.85 -1.62 -1.31
C HIS A 73 -4.15 -2.31 -2.46
N ALA A 74 -4.40 -1.87 -3.69
CA ALA A 74 -3.86 -2.50 -4.89
C ALA A 74 -3.55 -1.43 -5.94
N ILE A 75 -2.31 -0.97 -5.96
CA ILE A 75 -1.88 0.08 -6.87
C ILE A 75 -1.23 -0.57 -8.09
N PRO A 76 -1.80 -0.41 -9.30
CA PRO A 76 -1.23 -1.01 -10.51
C PRO A 76 0.06 -0.29 -10.92
N TYR A 77 0.84 -0.95 -11.76
CA TYR A 77 1.97 -0.31 -12.42
C TYR A 77 1.46 0.79 -13.36
N ASN A 78 2.16 1.92 -13.39
CA ASN A 78 1.82 3.02 -14.29
C ASN A 78 3.10 3.56 -14.93
N THR A 79 3.19 3.47 -16.25
CA THR A 79 4.37 3.88 -17.00
C THR A 79 4.67 5.37 -16.85
N LEU A 80 3.64 6.22 -16.96
CA LEU A 80 3.83 7.67 -16.85
C LEU A 80 4.31 8.07 -15.47
N PHE A 81 3.78 7.45 -14.42
CA PHE A 81 4.25 7.70 -13.06
C PHE A 81 5.72 7.31 -12.91
N PHE A 82 6.08 6.15 -13.41
CA PHE A 82 7.45 5.65 -13.32
C PHE A 82 8.43 6.57 -14.04
N GLU A 83 8.08 7.02 -15.25
CA GLU A 83 8.86 8.00 -15.99
C GLU A 83 8.97 9.33 -15.22
N SER A 84 7.87 9.79 -14.63
CA SER A 84 7.86 11.01 -13.83
C SER A 84 8.78 10.92 -12.61
N CYS A 85 8.87 9.75 -11.98
CA CYS A 85 9.83 9.52 -10.90
C CYS A 85 11.27 9.70 -11.39
N SER A 86 11.61 9.13 -12.55
CA SER A 86 12.94 9.22 -13.14
C SER A 86 13.30 10.64 -13.54
N GLU A 87 12.33 11.45 -13.93
CA GLU A 87 12.53 12.82 -14.40
C GLU A 87 12.38 13.87 -13.29
N GLY A 88 12.05 13.47 -12.08
CA GLY A 88 11.80 14.39 -10.97
C GLY A 88 10.52 15.20 -11.11
N LYS A 89 9.50 14.67 -11.79
CA LYS A 89 8.25 15.37 -12.13
C LYS A 89 7.00 14.73 -11.52
N VAL A 90 7.11 14.13 -10.36
CA VAL A 90 5.99 13.42 -9.71
C VAL A 90 4.84 14.39 -9.38
N ALA A 91 5.14 15.57 -8.85
CA ALA A 91 4.11 16.56 -8.53
C ALA A 91 3.34 16.99 -9.78
N GLU A 92 4.04 17.22 -10.90
CA GLU A 92 3.42 17.57 -12.18
C GLU A 92 2.50 16.45 -12.69
N PHE A 93 2.93 15.19 -12.53
CA PHE A 93 2.12 14.04 -12.90
C PHE A 93 0.76 14.06 -12.18
N PHE A 94 0.75 14.21 -10.86
CA PHE A 94 -0.49 14.22 -10.08
C PHE A 94 -1.34 15.45 -10.35
N LEU A 95 -0.74 16.62 -10.53
CA LEU A 95 -1.48 17.84 -10.89
C LEU A 95 -2.20 17.69 -12.24
N ARG A 96 -1.52 17.12 -13.23
CA ARG A 96 -2.10 16.92 -14.56
C ARG A 96 -3.25 15.92 -14.56
N LEU A 97 -3.16 14.85 -13.73
CA LEU A 97 -4.13 13.77 -13.70
C LEU A 97 -5.15 13.87 -12.58
N ARG A 98 -5.22 14.99 -11.85
CA ARG A 98 -6.15 15.15 -10.70
C ARG A 98 -7.62 15.03 -11.09
N ARG A 99 -7.98 15.24 -12.36
CA ARG A 99 -9.33 15.16 -12.89
C ARG A 99 -9.37 14.22 -14.09
N VAL A 100 -8.81 13.03 -13.92
CA VAL A 100 -8.79 12.04 -15.00
C VAL A 100 -10.20 11.45 -15.20
N GLU A 101 -10.59 11.24 -16.46
CA GLU A 101 -11.84 10.60 -16.77
C GLU A 101 -11.81 9.11 -16.41
N PRO A 102 -12.98 8.51 -16.04
CA PRO A 102 -13.02 7.10 -15.60
C PRO A 102 -12.51 6.09 -16.64
N ASP A 103 -12.59 6.41 -17.92
CA ASP A 103 -12.13 5.55 -19.01
C ASP A 103 -10.67 5.78 -19.39
N ASP A 104 -10.00 6.75 -18.77
CA ASP A 104 -8.57 6.98 -18.99
C ASP A 104 -7.77 5.80 -18.44
N ARG A 105 -6.74 5.38 -19.18
CA ARG A 105 -5.87 4.27 -18.76
C ARG A 105 -5.14 4.51 -17.44
N ASN A 106 -4.99 5.78 -17.03
CA ASN A 106 -4.35 6.15 -15.78
C ASN A 106 -5.32 6.26 -14.60
N ALA A 107 -6.63 6.14 -14.85
CA ALA A 107 -7.65 6.36 -13.84
C ALA A 107 -7.51 5.43 -12.64
N VAL A 108 -7.31 4.14 -12.88
CA VAL A 108 -7.20 3.15 -11.79
C VAL A 108 -6.00 3.47 -10.90
N PHE A 109 -4.85 3.81 -11.48
CA PHE A 109 -3.67 4.18 -10.71
C PHE A 109 -3.95 5.40 -9.83
N VAL A 110 -4.54 6.44 -10.39
CA VAL A 110 -4.84 7.69 -9.66
C VAL A 110 -5.85 7.43 -8.55
N GLU A 111 -6.91 6.69 -8.82
CA GLU A 111 -7.95 6.36 -7.85
C GLU A 111 -7.42 5.52 -6.70
N GLU A 112 -6.64 4.48 -6.99
CA GLU A 112 -6.10 3.60 -5.96
C GLU A 112 -5.04 4.31 -5.11
N THR A 113 -4.22 5.16 -5.72
CA THR A 113 -3.26 5.99 -4.99
C THR A 113 -3.98 6.95 -4.06
N ALA A 114 -5.05 7.60 -4.54
CA ALA A 114 -5.87 8.50 -3.72
C ALA A 114 -6.53 7.77 -2.56
N ARG A 115 -6.99 6.53 -2.77
CA ARG A 115 -7.61 5.72 -1.72
C ARG A 115 -6.60 5.40 -0.62
N LEU A 116 -5.40 4.98 -1.00
CA LEU A 116 -4.33 4.73 -0.02
C LEU A 116 -3.97 6.01 0.75
N ALA A 117 -3.85 7.13 0.05
CA ALA A 117 -3.53 8.41 0.67
C ALA A 117 -4.61 8.85 1.67
N LYS A 118 -5.89 8.68 1.35
CA LYS A 118 -6.99 8.98 2.26
C LYS A 118 -6.93 8.13 3.53
N ASP A 119 -6.65 6.83 3.37
CA ASP A 119 -6.53 5.92 4.51
C ASP A 119 -5.35 6.31 5.40
N LEU A 120 -4.22 6.69 4.79
CA LEU A 120 -3.06 7.18 5.51
C LEU A 120 -3.38 8.45 6.30
N ILE A 121 -4.03 9.42 5.66
CA ILE A 121 -4.42 10.69 6.31
C ILE A 121 -5.37 10.43 7.48
N TYR A 122 -6.33 9.55 7.29
CA TYR A 122 -7.28 9.18 8.34
C TYR A 122 -6.55 8.59 9.56
N LYS A 123 -5.60 7.69 9.34
CA LYS A 123 -4.81 7.11 10.42
C LYS A 123 -3.94 8.15 11.14
N MET A 124 -3.38 9.09 10.41
CA MET A 124 -2.62 10.20 10.99
C MET A 124 -3.50 11.06 11.89
N GLN A 125 -4.73 11.35 11.46
CA GLN A 125 -5.69 12.11 12.25
C GLN A 125 -6.10 11.36 13.52
N GLU A 126 -6.34 10.07 13.44
CA GLU A 126 -6.63 9.24 14.62
C GLU A 126 -5.49 9.31 15.65
N LEU A 127 -4.24 9.24 15.21
CA LEU A 127 -3.10 9.35 16.10
C LEU A 127 -2.99 10.70 16.76
N GLN A 128 -3.28 11.80 16.04
CA GLN A 128 -3.29 13.14 16.59
C GLN A 128 -4.36 13.32 17.68
N LEU A 129 -5.52 12.70 17.49
CA LEU A 129 -6.61 12.76 18.46
C LEU A 129 -6.30 12.00 19.74
N LYS A 130 -5.39 11.04 19.71
CA LYS A 130 -4.96 10.26 20.86
C LYS A 130 -3.83 10.93 21.65
N LEU A 131 -3.19 11.92 21.06
CA LEU A 131 -2.12 12.67 21.68
C LEU A 131 -2.72 13.86 22.45
#